data_c1e6c55e41b4798afb5a930776f510b5
#
_entry.id   c1e6c55e41b4798afb5a930776f510b5
#
_cell.length_a   1.000
_cell.length_b   1.000
_cell.length_c   1.000
_cell.angle_alpha   90.00
_cell.angle_beta   90.00
_cell.angle_gamma   90.00
#
_symmetry.space_group_name_H-M   'P 1'
#
loop_
_entity.id
_entity.type
_entity.pdbx_description
1 polymer ?
#
loop_
_entity_poly.entity_id
_entity_poly.type
_entity_poly.pdbx_seq_one_letter_code
_entity_poly.pdbx_strand_id
1 'polypeptide(L)'
;TLQKSSTDVLKPARQRRWIAWLAMLIGTIIVGGCGGLNLEPNPAQPTNLSGTWQLDTAASDSADGLKGRPSRRLERNETVRDEIQRISRGSGLVFIAQDFQVLNAKRLKIEQGSDSMGVQHWPGVYRDVTWGQRERGLWRVYAGWERNDLLIQSTTKDMRVLERYQLINNTQLRVQITVRADGQTKELQRLYRRSGSAR
;
A
#
# COMPACT_ATOMS: atom_id res chain seq x y z
N THR A 1 -6.31 93.57 0.71
CA THR A 1 -7.20 92.44 0.40
C THR A 1 -6.38 91.27 -0.11
N LEU A 2 -6.09 90.33 0.80
CA LEU A 2 -5.37 89.11 0.47
C LEU A 2 -6.27 87.93 0.83
N GLN A 3 -6.61 87.14 -0.16
CA GLN A 3 -7.44 86.00 -0.07
C GLN A 3 -6.57 84.75 0.21
N LYS A 4 -6.84 84.08 1.33
CA LYS A 4 -6.10 82.89 1.76
C LYS A 4 -6.84 81.64 1.22
N SER A 5 -6.21 80.95 0.28
CA SER A 5 -6.71 79.69 -0.24
C SER A 5 -6.34 78.55 0.70
N SER A 6 -7.34 77.86 1.18
CA SER A 6 -7.19 76.64 2.00
C SER A 6 -7.31 75.42 1.06
N THR A 7 -6.24 74.68 0.96
CA THR A 7 -6.23 73.38 0.25
C THR A 7 -6.45 72.25 1.24
N ASP A 8 -7.66 71.74 1.29
CA ASP A 8 -7.99 70.52 2.01
C ASP A 8 -7.41 69.32 1.29
N VAL A 9 -6.47 68.63 1.96
CA VAL A 9 -5.90 67.35 1.53
C VAL A 9 -6.78 66.21 1.99
N LEU A 10 -7.60 65.69 1.08
CA LEU A 10 -8.38 64.51 1.32
C LEU A 10 -7.46 63.25 1.35
N LYS A 11 -7.37 62.65 2.54
CA LYS A 11 -6.69 61.36 2.74
C LYS A 11 -7.53 60.21 2.16
N PRO A 12 -6.94 59.26 1.44
CA PRO A 12 -7.69 58.11 0.89
C PRO A 12 -7.90 57.02 1.93
N ALA A 13 -9.07 56.99 2.52
CA ALA A 13 -9.50 55.95 3.47
C ALA A 13 -9.91 54.61 2.78
N ARG A 14 -9.60 54.46 1.48
CA ARG A 14 -10.09 53.33 0.69
C ARG A 14 -9.11 52.14 0.56
N GLN A 15 -7.86 52.35 0.94
CA GLN A 15 -6.79 51.36 0.70
C GLN A 15 -6.68 50.25 1.77
N ARG A 16 -7.27 50.44 2.96
CA ARG A 16 -7.17 49.50 4.07
C ARG A 16 -8.18 48.34 4.00
N ARG A 17 -9.21 48.44 3.20
CA ARG A 17 -10.27 47.42 3.15
C ARG A 17 -9.93 46.27 2.23
N TRP A 18 -9.04 46.45 1.25
CA TRP A 18 -8.63 45.38 0.32
C TRP A 18 -7.61 44.41 0.89
N ILE A 19 -6.79 44.83 1.83
CA ILE A 19 -5.77 44.00 2.49
C ILE A 19 -6.45 43.01 3.46
N ALA A 20 -7.56 43.38 4.07
CA ALA A 20 -8.31 42.51 4.98
C ALA A 20 -9.03 41.33 4.27
N TRP A 21 -9.39 41.50 3.01
CA TRP A 21 -10.05 40.44 2.21
C TRP A 21 -9.05 39.43 1.63
N LEU A 22 -7.81 39.83 1.38
CA LEU A 22 -6.75 38.92 0.88
C LEU A 22 -6.21 38.00 1.99
N ALA A 23 -6.25 38.43 3.25
CA ALA A 23 -5.82 37.62 4.38
C ALA A 23 -6.81 36.52 4.77
N MET A 24 -8.10 36.63 4.38
CA MET A 24 -9.14 35.67 4.72
C MET A 24 -9.24 34.52 3.69
N LEU A 25 -8.57 34.63 2.55
CA LEU A 25 -8.60 33.62 1.46
C LEU A 25 -7.45 32.61 1.52
N ILE A 26 -6.48 32.79 2.42
CA ILE A 26 -5.32 31.89 2.58
C ILE A 26 -5.53 30.87 3.72
N GLY A 27 -6.62 31.01 4.49
CA GLY A 27 -6.88 30.20 5.69
C GLY A 27 -7.57 28.84 5.47
N THR A 28 -7.86 28.40 4.25
CA THR A 28 -8.76 27.25 4.04
C THR A 28 -8.19 26.14 3.15
N ILE A 29 -6.91 25.84 3.20
CA ILE A 29 -6.38 24.62 2.55
C ILE A 29 -5.33 23.99 3.46
N ILE A 30 -5.72 23.43 4.59
CA ILE A 30 -5.06 22.28 5.23
C ILE A 30 -6.15 21.45 5.92
N VAL A 31 -7.07 20.90 5.18
CA VAL A 31 -7.67 19.64 5.58
C VAL A 31 -6.75 18.59 5.00
N GLY A 32 -5.71 18.25 5.75
CA GLY A 32 -4.92 17.05 5.53
C GLY A 32 -5.87 15.86 5.64
N GLY A 33 -6.45 15.46 4.50
CA GLY A 33 -7.20 14.23 4.42
C GLY A 33 -6.30 13.11 4.91
N CYS A 34 -6.68 12.42 5.97
CA CYS A 34 -6.23 11.06 6.21
C CYS A 34 -6.63 10.28 4.96
N GLY A 35 -5.73 10.21 3.99
CA GLY A 35 -5.93 9.54 2.72
C GLY A 35 -6.06 8.05 2.95
N GLY A 36 -7.26 7.61 3.36
CA GLY A 36 -7.64 6.22 3.24
C GLY A 36 -7.53 5.84 1.76
N LEU A 37 -7.04 4.65 1.46
CA LEU A 37 -7.10 4.10 0.11
C LEU A 37 -8.55 4.12 -0.36
N ASN A 38 -8.79 4.84 -1.45
CA ASN A 38 -10.10 4.84 -2.12
C ASN A 38 -10.01 3.87 -3.30
N LEU A 39 -10.40 2.63 -3.07
CA LEU A 39 -10.38 1.58 -4.09
C LEU A 39 -11.76 1.42 -4.69
N GLU A 40 -11.81 1.27 -6.00
CA GLU A 40 -13.02 0.95 -6.74
C GLU A 40 -13.20 -0.58 -6.79
N PRO A 41 -14.23 -1.16 -6.15
CA PRO A 41 -14.42 -2.61 -6.16
C PRO A 41 -14.83 -3.15 -7.53
N ASN A 42 -15.59 -2.37 -8.32
CA ASN A 42 -16.15 -2.78 -9.60
C ASN A 42 -15.91 -1.72 -10.67
N PRO A 43 -14.68 -1.56 -11.17
CA PRO A 43 -14.41 -0.63 -12.26
C PRO A 43 -15.07 -1.13 -13.56
N ALA A 44 -15.44 -0.20 -14.42
CA ALA A 44 -16.09 -0.53 -15.71
C ALA A 44 -15.19 -1.41 -16.61
N GLN A 45 -13.89 -1.25 -16.51
CA GLN A 45 -12.90 -2.00 -17.30
C GLN A 45 -11.69 -2.38 -16.42
N PRO A 46 -11.79 -3.44 -15.60
CA PRO A 46 -10.66 -3.89 -14.80
C PRO A 46 -9.55 -4.47 -15.68
N THR A 47 -8.30 -4.20 -15.33
CA THR A 47 -7.16 -4.86 -15.97
C THR A 47 -7.25 -6.37 -15.76
N ASN A 48 -7.17 -7.16 -16.83
CA ASN A 48 -7.23 -8.61 -16.73
C ASN A 48 -5.86 -9.18 -16.36
N LEU A 49 -5.74 -9.65 -15.12
CA LEU A 49 -4.53 -10.25 -14.56
C LEU A 49 -4.49 -11.77 -14.75
N SER A 50 -5.56 -12.39 -15.31
CA SER A 50 -5.66 -13.86 -15.47
C SER A 50 -4.50 -14.41 -16.28
N GLY A 51 -4.00 -15.57 -15.87
CA GLY A 51 -2.92 -16.27 -16.54
C GLY A 51 -2.00 -17.00 -15.60
N THR A 52 -1.01 -17.68 -16.18
CA THR A 52 0.09 -18.31 -15.44
C THR A 52 1.33 -17.42 -15.52
N TRP A 53 1.93 -17.18 -14.38
CA TRP A 53 3.01 -16.24 -14.21
C TRP A 53 4.21 -16.90 -13.54
N GLN A 54 5.38 -16.85 -14.14
CA GLN A 54 6.64 -17.38 -13.62
C GLN A 54 7.50 -16.24 -13.07
N LEU A 55 8.01 -16.40 -11.86
CA LEU A 55 8.89 -15.41 -11.23
C LEU A 55 10.18 -15.22 -12.05
N ASP A 56 10.50 -13.97 -12.34
CA ASP A 56 11.81 -13.53 -12.78
C ASP A 56 12.69 -13.26 -11.55
N THR A 57 13.47 -14.24 -11.15
CA THR A 57 14.28 -14.14 -9.92
C THR A 57 15.39 -13.11 -10.03
N ALA A 58 15.90 -12.85 -11.24
CA ALA A 58 16.96 -11.86 -11.46
C ALA A 58 16.46 -10.41 -11.33
N ALA A 59 15.16 -10.18 -11.65
CA ALA A 59 14.54 -8.87 -11.60
C ALA A 59 13.64 -8.67 -10.36
N SER A 60 13.69 -9.60 -9.40
CA SER A 60 12.87 -9.58 -8.19
C SER A 60 13.71 -9.48 -6.94
N ASP A 61 13.19 -8.76 -5.94
CA ASP A 61 13.81 -8.71 -4.63
C ASP A 61 13.76 -10.07 -3.94
N SER A 62 14.76 -10.37 -3.09
CA SER A 62 14.70 -11.54 -2.21
C SER A 62 13.72 -11.30 -1.05
N ALA A 63 12.87 -12.29 -0.78
CA ALA A 63 12.02 -12.28 0.39
C ALA A 63 12.78 -12.62 1.70
N ASP A 64 14.06 -12.96 1.64
CA ASP A 64 14.85 -13.36 2.81
C ASP A 64 15.01 -12.23 3.84
N GLY A 65 14.92 -10.98 3.41
CA GLY A 65 14.91 -9.81 4.29
C GLY A 65 13.67 -9.69 5.18
N LEU A 66 12.59 -10.40 4.86
CA LEU A 66 11.37 -10.50 5.67
C LEU A 66 11.36 -11.75 6.55
N LYS A 67 12.13 -12.76 6.19
CA LYS A 67 12.37 -13.91 7.06
C LYS A 67 13.24 -13.40 8.20
N GLY A 68 12.71 -13.29 9.42
CA GLY A 68 13.50 -12.99 10.59
C GLY A 68 14.74 -13.90 10.57
N ARG A 69 15.93 -13.34 10.78
CA ARG A 69 17.13 -14.16 10.92
C ARG A 69 16.83 -15.23 11.97
N PRO A 70 17.04 -16.53 11.69
CA PRO A 70 17.00 -17.53 12.72
C PRO A 70 18.01 -17.09 13.78
N SER A 71 17.55 -16.93 15.02
CA SER A 71 18.35 -16.46 16.13
C SER A 71 19.60 -17.31 16.21
N ARG A 72 20.75 -16.69 15.99
CA ARG A 72 22.02 -17.35 16.16
C ARG A 72 22.09 -17.75 17.61
N ARG A 73 22.07 -19.08 17.86
CA ARG A 73 22.43 -19.80 19.09
C ARG A 73 22.30 -18.97 20.38
N LEU A 74 21.26 -19.30 21.15
CA LEU A 74 21.01 -18.79 22.49
C LEU A 74 22.28 -18.90 23.35
N GLU A 75 22.80 -17.77 23.78
CA GLU A 75 23.69 -17.74 24.94
C GLU A 75 22.86 -17.95 26.19
N ARG A 76 23.30 -18.85 27.03
CA ARG A 76 22.61 -19.59 28.07
C ARG A 76 22.04 -18.76 29.25
N ASN A 77 21.82 -17.47 29.17
CA ASN A 77 21.41 -16.63 30.31
C ASN A 77 20.25 -15.65 30.05
N GLU A 78 19.44 -15.86 29.02
CA GLU A 78 18.26 -15.02 28.81
C GLU A 78 17.02 -15.70 29.42
N THR A 79 16.27 -14.92 30.22
CA THR A 79 15.02 -15.41 30.85
C THR A 79 13.96 -15.68 29.78
N VAL A 80 13.16 -16.75 29.99
CA VAL A 80 12.04 -17.16 29.13
C VAL A 80 11.12 -15.95 28.75
N ARG A 81 11.08 -14.95 29.61
CA ARG A 81 10.28 -13.72 29.40
C ARG A 81 10.85 -12.83 28.29
N ASP A 82 12.18 -12.72 28.19
CA ASP A 82 12.85 -11.94 27.15
C ASP A 82 12.76 -12.66 25.80
N GLU A 83 12.77 -13.99 25.83
CA GLU A 83 12.56 -14.86 24.67
C GLU A 83 11.14 -14.68 24.09
N ILE A 84 10.10 -14.73 24.93
CA ILE A 84 8.72 -14.51 24.51
C ILE A 84 8.55 -13.09 23.95
N GLN A 85 9.19 -12.09 24.53
CA GLN A 85 9.12 -10.71 24.07
C GLN A 85 9.89 -10.47 22.78
N ARG A 86 11.00 -11.19 22.55
CA ARG A 86 11.73 -11.21 21.27
C ARG A 86 10.96 -11.94 20.18
N ILE A 87 10.39 -13.08 20.50
CA ILE A 87 9.52 -13.83 19.59
C ILE A 87 8.32 -12.96 19.20
N SER A 88 7.72 -12.22 20.12
CA SER A 88 6.63 -11.30 19.84
C SER A 88 7.06 -10.13 18.93
N ARG A 89 8.26 -9.58 19.10
CA ARG A 89 8.79 -8.48 18.25
C ARG A 89 9.29 -8.94 16.90
N GLY A 90 9.76 -10.18 16.79
CA GLY A 90 10.21 -10.78 15.52
C GLY A 90 9.12 -11.54 14.76
N SER A 91 8.07 -11.97 15.45
CA SER A 91 7.04 -12.85 14.92
C SER A 91 6.12 -12.17 13.90
N GLY A 92 5.93 -10.85 13.98
CA GLY A 92 5.11 -10.13 13.00
C GLY A 92 5.55 -10.37 11.55
N LEU A 93 6.85 -10.35 11.28
CA LEU A 93 7.40 -10.58 9.94
C LEU A 93 7.40 -12.06 9.51
N VAL A 94 7.51 -13.00 10.45
CA VAL A 94 7.44 -14.44 10.15
C VAL A 94 6.02 -14.84 9.73
N PHE A 95 5.00 -14.35 10.45
CA PHE A 95 3.60 -14.57 10.08
C PHE A 95 3.24 -13.96 8.72
N ILE A 96 3.83 -12.82 8.36
CA ILE A 96 3.61 -12.21 7.05
C ILE A 96 4.01 -13.17 5.93
N ALA A 97 5.13 -13.88 6.04
CA ALA A 97 5.56 -14.82 5.01
C ALA A 97 4.63 -16.03 4.85
N GLN A 98 3.90 -16.42 5.92
CA GLN A 98 2.90 -17.49 5.88
C GLN A 98 1.56 -17.00 5.30
N ASP A 99 1.11 -15.82 5.71
CA ASP A 99 -0.18 -15.26 5.31
C ASP A 99 -0.14 -14.66 3.91
N PHE A 100 1.03 -14.14 3.48
CA PHE A 100 1.24 -13.51 2.18
C PHE A 100 2.18 -14.34 1.30
N GLN A 101 1.65 -15.43 0.78
CA GLN A 101 2.42 -16.44 0.03
C GLN A 101 3.03 -15.93 -1.28
N VAL A 102 2.54 -14.82 -1.81
CA VAL A 102 3.14 -14.12 -2.95
C VAL A 102 4.61 -13.76 -2.72
N LEU A 103 5.02 -13.57 -1.46
CA LEU A 103 6.40 -13.31 -1.08
C LEU A 103 7.35 -14.45 -1.44
N ASN A 104 6.87 -15.70 -1.38
CA ASN A 104 7.67 -16.91 -1.64
C ASN A 104 7.32 -17.58 -2.96
N ALA A 105 6.26 -17.15 -3.62
CA ALA A 105 5.76 -17.81 -4.82
C ALA A 105 6.73 -17.64 -5.99
N LYS A 106 7.13 -18.77 -6.56
CA LYS A 106 7.91 -18.83 -7.80
C LYS A 106 7.03 -18.84 -9.03
N ARG A 107 5.77 -19.23 -8.88
CA ARG A 107 4.75 -19.26 -9.93
C ARG A 107 3.40 -18.88 -9.34
N LEU A 108 2.63 -18.14 -10.13
CA LEU A 108 1.24 -17.81 -9.82
C LEU A 108 0.35 -18.29 -10.96
N LYS A 109 -0.85 -18.80 -10.64
CA LYS A 109 -1.96 -18.89 -11.57
C LYS A 109 -3.06 -17.97 -11.04
N ILE A 110 -3.42 -16.98 -11.83
CA ILE A 110 -4.47 -16.01 -11.50
C ILE A 110 -5.68 -16.31 -12.35
N GLU A 111 -6.83 -16.40 -11.69
CA GLU A 111 -8.16 -16.57 -12.31
C GLU A 111 -9.02 -15.40 -11.81
N GLN A 112 -9.26 -14.42 -12.68
CA GLN A 112 -10.01 -13.22 -12.33
C GLN A 112 -11.42 -13.31 -12.85
N GLY A 113 -12.39 -13.14 -11.96
CA GLY A 113 -13.81 -12.98 -12.24
C GLY A 113 -14.26 -11.53 -12.11
N SER A 114 -15.57 -11.30 -12.19
CA SER A 114 -16.20 -10.00 -11.98
C SER A 114 -16.04 -9.49 -10.55
N ASP A 115 -16.17 -10.38 -9.56
CA ASP A 115 -16.33 -10.03 -8.15
C ASP A 115 -15.12 -10.44 -7.30
N SER A 116 -14.22 -11.24 -7.87
CA SER A 116 -13.11 -11.84 -7.13
C SER A 116 -11.95 -12.24 -8.03
N MET A 117 -10.85 -12.58 -7.39
CA MET A 117 -9.68 -13.16 -8.02
C MET A 117 -9.20 -14.36 -7.19
N GLY A 118 -9.06 -15.51 -7.85
CA GLY A 118 -8.38 -16.66 -7.29
C GLY A 118 -6.90 -16.64 -7.66
N VAL A 119 -6.03 -16.87 -6.69
CA VAL A 119 -4.57 -16.96 -6.91
C VAL A 119 -4.04 -18.26 -6.34
N GLN A 120 -3.59 -19.15 -7.20
CA GLN A 120 -2.80 -20.31 -6.80
C GLN A 120 -1.32 -19.93 -6.75
N HIS A 121 -0.68 -20.14 -5.60
CA HIS A 121 0.74 -19.90 -5.38
C HIS A 121 1.53 -21.21 -5.43
N TRP A 122 2.76 -21.20 -5.99
CA TRP A 122 3.70 -22.33 -5.94
C TRP A 122 5.10 -21.83 -5.53
N PRO A 123 5.67 -22.35 -4.42
CA PRO A 123 5.00 -23.16 -3.39
C PRO A 123 3.90 -22.34 -2.70
N GLY A 124 2.90 -23.01 -2.16
CA GLY A 124 1.84 -22.38 -1.39
C GLY A 124 0.45 -22.89 -1.74
N VAL A 125 -0.56 -22.19 -1.19
CA VAL A 125 -1.96 -22.55 -1.32
C VAL A 125 -2.72 -21.58 -2.22
N TYR A 126 -3.92 -22.01 -2.60
CA TYR A 126 -4.89 -21.15 -3.28
C TYR A 126 -5.42 -20.08 -2.29
N ARG A 127 -5.51 -18.86 -2.79
CA ARG A 127 -6.10 -17.72 -2.07
C ARG A 127 -7.19 -17.11 -2.92
N ASP A 128 -8.36 -16.98 -2.32
CA ASP A 128 -9.46 -16.21 -2.90
C ASP A 128 -9.47 -14.78 -2.37
N VAL A 129 -9.68 -13.81 -3.26
CA VAL A 129 -9.72 -12.37 -2.96
C VAL A 129 -11.00 -11.82 -3.58
N THR A 130 -11.99 -11.53 -2.75
CA THR A 130 -13.23 -10.85 -3.17
C THR A 130 -13.02 -9.33 -3.11
N TRP A 131 -13.57 -8.59 -4.07
CA TRP A 131 -13.50 -7.13 -4.09
C TRP A 131 -14.28 -6.51 -2.92
N GLY A 132 -13.85 -5.33 -2.50
CA GLY A 132 -14.39 -4.63 -1.36
C GLY A 132 -13.76 -5.06 -0.03
N GLN A 133 -14.47 -4.77 1.07
CA GLN A 133 -13.97 -5.03 2.41
C GLN A 133 -14.46 -6.38 2.93
N ARG A 134 -13.56 -7.17 3.51
CA ARG A 134 -13.81 -8.50 4.11
C ARG A 134 -12.94 -8.72 5.34
N GLU A 135 -13.40 -9.62 6.21
CA GLU A 135 -12.59 -10.17 7.31
C GLU A 135 -12.01 -11.53 6.85
N ARG A 136 -10.72 -11.75 7.14
CA ARG A 136 -10.02 -13.01 6.85
C ARG A 136 -9.10 -13.36 8.01
N GLY A 137 -9.54 -14.24 8.89
CA GLY A 137 -8.83 -14.54 10.12
C GLY A 137 -8.61 -13.27 10.96
N LEU A 138 -7.36 -12.91 11.20
CA LEU A 138 -6.99 -11.70 11.94
C LEU A 138 -6.93 -10.44 11.09
N TRP A 139 -7.09 -10.58 9.76
CA TRP A 139 -6.90 -9.50 8.80
C TRP A 139 -8.24 -8.89 8.38
N ARG A 140 -8.32 -7.57 8.45
CA ARG A 140 -9.31 -6.81 7.69
C ARG A 140 -8.71 -6.55 6.32
N VAL A 141 -9.33 -7.11 5.28
CA VAL A 141 -8.86 -7.03 3.90
C VAL A 141 -9.75 -6.07 3.12
N TYR A 142 -9.13 -5.15 2.40
CA TYR A 142 -9.80 -4.28 1.44
C TYR A 142 -9.13 -4.44 0.08
N ALA A 143 -9.86 -4.98 -0.89
CA ALA A 143 -9.37 -5.24 -2.24
C ALA A 143 -10.19 -4.45 -3.27
N GLY A 144 -9.51 -3.91 -4.25
CA GLY A 144 -10.13 -3.12 -5.31
C GLY A 144 -9.09 -2.47 -6.20
N TRP A 145 -9.56 -1.64 -7.09
CA TRP A 145 -8.77 -1.07 -8.15
C TRP A 145 -8.46 0.41 -7.88
N GLU A 146 -7.22 0.79 -8.14
CA GLU A 146 -6.78 2.17 -8.26
C GLU A 146 -6.29 2.38 -9.69
N ARG A 147 -7.11 2.99 -10.54
CA ARG A 147 -6.88 3.06 -11.98
C ARG A 147 -6.79 1.64 -12.59
N ASN A 148 -5.62 1.26 -13.10
CA ASN A 148 -5.37 -0.04 -13.74
C ASN A 148 -4.71 -1.07 -12.82
N ASP A 149 -4.38 -0.69 -11.60
CA ASP A 149 -3.69 -1.55 -10.64
C ASP A 149 -4.69 -2.14 -9.64
N LEU A 150 -4.58 -3.43 -9.39
CA LEU A 150 -5.30 -4.07 -8.29
C LEU A 150 -4.50 -3.88 -7.00
N LEU A 151 -5.15 -3.36 -5.98
CA LEU A 151 -4.59 -3.21 -4.64
C LEU A 151 -5.35 -4.09 -3.65
N ILE A 152 -4.59 -4.77 -2.79
CA ILE A 152 -5.12 -5.57 -1.69
C ILE A 152 -4.45 -5.07 -0.41
N GLN A 153 -5.20 -4.33 0.40
CA GLN A 153 -4.73 -3.90 1.71
C GLN A 153 -5.25 -4.84 2.78
N SER A 154 -4.33 -5.38 3.58
CA SER A 154 -4.63 -6.20 4.74
C SER A 154 -4.13 -5.50 6.00
N THR A 155 -5.00 -5.33 6.99
CA THR A 155 -4.68 -4.62 8.24
C THR A 155 -5.06 -5.43 9.45
N THR A 156 -4.19 -5.39 10.47
CA THR A 156 -4.49 -5.77 11.85
C THR A 156 -4.38 -4.52 12.72
N LYS A 157 -4.44 -4.68 14.05
CA LYS A 157 -4.20 -3.58 14.99
C LYS A 157 -2.81 -2.94 14.80
N ASP A 158 -1.78 -3.78 14.58
CA ASP A 158 -0.37 -3.37 14.65
C ASP A 158 0.36 -3.47 13.31
N MET A 159 -0.28 -4.04 12.28
CA MET A 159 0.34 -4.28 10.99
C MET A 159 -0.56 -3.86 9.82
N ARG A 160 0.10 -3.42 8.74
CA ARG A 160 -0.54 -3.17 7.45
C ARG A 160 0.31 -3.76 6.34
N VAL A 161 -0.31 -4.53 5.48
CA VAL A 161 0.30 -5.06 4.26
C VAL A 161 -0.49 -4.54 3.07
N LEU A 162 0.21 -3.98 2.10
CA LEU A 162 -0.37 -3.55 0.83
C LEU A 162 0.29 -4.36 -0.29
N GLU A 163 -0.50 -5.09 -1.04
CA GLU A 163 -0.11 -5.76 -2.26
C GLU A 163 -0.66 -4.95 -3.45
N ARG A 164 0.20 -4.58 -4.40
CA ARG A 164 -0.19 -3.92 -5.65
C ARG A 164 0.18 -4.83 -6.81
N TYR A 165 -0.80 -5.23 -7.59
CA TYR A 165 -0.65 -6.02 -8.82
C TYR A 165 -0.78 -5.08 -10.02
N GLN A 166 0.28 -4.94 -10.76
CA GLN A 166 0.36 -4.06 -11.92
C GLN A 166 0.78 -4.83 -13.17
N LEU A 167 -0.06 -4.83 -14.18
CA LEU A 167 0.27 -5.37 -15.48
C LEU A 167 1.14 -4.34 -16.24
N ILE A 168 2.45 -4.58 -16.33
CA ILE A 168 3.38 -3.68 -17.05
C ILE A 168 3.10 -3.74 -18.55
N ASN A 169 2.89 -4.94 -19.05
CA ASN A 169 2.49 -5.25 -20.41
C ASN A 169 1.88 -6.66 -20.46
N ASN A 170 1.45 -7.13 -21.61
CA ASN A 170 0.78 -8.42 -21.74
C ASN A 170 1.60 -9.64 -21.28
N THR A 171 2.91 -9.48 -21.07
CA THR A 171 3.83 -10.56 -20.71
C THR A 171 4.49 -10.37 -19.34
N GLN A 172 4.27 -9.23 -18.68
CA GLN A 172 4.94 -8.90 -17.41
C GLN A 172 3.94 -8.40 -16.37
N LEU A 173 3.95 -9.03 -15.21
CA LEU A 173 3.21 -8.64 -14.02
C LEU A 173 4.19 -8.25 -12.91
N ARG A 174 4.03 -7.06 -12.37
CA ARG A 174 4.72 -6.60 -11.16
C ARG A 174 3.81 -6.78 -9.96
N VAL A 175 4.32 -7.35 -8.89
CA VAL A 175 3.67 -7.36 -7.58
C VAL A 175 4.57 -6.64 -6.60
N GLN A 176 4.11 -5.49 -6.10
CA GLN A 176 4.78 -4.75 -5.04
C GLN A 176 4.10 -5.07 -3.71
N ILE A 177 4.90 -5.34 -2.69
CA ILE A 177 4.41 -5.65 -1.35
C ILE A 177 5.04 -4.65 -0.38
N THR A 178 4.21 -3.83 0.26
CA THR A 178 4.63 -2.90 1.30
C THR A 178 4.12 -3.41 2.64
N VAL A 179 5.03 -3.66 3.56
CA VAL A 179 4.74 -4.10 4.93
C VAL A 179 5.07 -2.99 5.90
N ARG A 180 4.10 -2.62 6.74
CA ARG A 180 4.28 -1.67 7.83
C ARG A 180 3.96 -2.38 9.14
N ALA A 181 4.96 -2.48 10.03
CA ALA A 181 4.85 -3.08 11.34
C ALA A 181 5.87 -2.43 12.29
N ASP A 182 5.52 -2.23 13.54
CA ASP A 182 6.42 -1.72 14.59
C ASP A 182 7.14 -0.40 14.20
N GLY A 183 6.43 0.51 13.53
CA GLY A 183 7.00 1.78 13.05
C GLY A 183 7.96 1.65 11.87
N GLN A 184 8.21 0.44 11.38
CA GLN A 184 9.06 0.18 10.21
C GLN A 184 8.23 -0.04 8.95
N THR A 185 8.80 0.33 7.81
CA THR A 185 8.23 0.04 6.50
C THR A 185 9.25 -0.75 5.69
N LYS A 186 8.81 -1.85 5.09
CA LYS A 186 9.60 -2.64 4.14
C LYS A 186 8.83 -2.79 2.85
N GLU A 187 9.54 -2.67 1.74
CA GLU A 187 8.99 -2.82 0.40
C GLU A 187 9.74 -3.90 -0.35
N LEU A 188 9.02 -4.70 -1.11
CA LEU A 188 9.56 -5.71 -2.00
C LEU A 188 8.83 -5.66 -3.33
N GLN A 189 9.59 -5.91 -4.38
CA GLN A 189 9.08 -6.04 -5.73
C GLN A 189 9.29 -7.45 -6.24
N ARG A 190 8.24 -8.06 -6.77
CA ARG A 190 8.28 -9.35 -7.46
C ARG A 190 7.86 -9.13 -8.90
N LEU A 191 8.73 -9.47 -9.83
CA LEU A 191 8.43 -9.40 -11.26
C LEU A 191 8.17 -10.80 -11.78
N TYR A 192 7.05 -10.96 -12.47
CA TYR A 192 6.65 -12.23 -13.07
C TYR A 192 6.54 -12.08 -14.59
N ARG A 193 6.90 -13.12 -15.31
CA ARG A 193 6.71 -13.25 -16.75
C ARG A 193 5.57 -14.20 -17.03
N ARG A 194 4.71 -13.86 -17.98
CA ARG A 194 3.62 -14.74 -18.41
C ARG A 194 4.24 -16.02 -18.98
N SER A 195 3.86 -17.15 -18.41
CA SER A 195 4.19 -18.44 -19.02
C SER A 195 3.28 -18.62 -20.23
N GLY A 196 3.87 -18.89 -21.40
CA GLY A 196 3.09 -19.18 -22.58
C GLY A 196 2.17 -20.36 -22.29
N SER A 197 0.91 -20.31 -22.77
CA SER A 197 0.13 -21.52 -22.96
C SER A 197 0.97 -22.43 -23.84
N ALA A 198 1.45 -23.55 -23.30
CA ALA A 198 1.93 -24.62 -24.17
C ALA A 198 0.76 -24.92 -25.12
N ARG A 199 0.99 -24.68 -26.40
CA ARG A 199 0.10 -25.10 -27.49
C ARG A 199 0.04 -26.63 -27.54
#